data_52be693ec18a356f08193198b4e00d48
#
_entry.id   52be693ec18a356f08193198b4e00d48
#
_cell.length_a   1.000
_cell.length_b   1.000
_cell.length_c   1.000
_cell.angle_alpha   90.00
_cell.angle_beta   90.00
_cell.angle_gamma   90.00
#
_symmetry.space_group_name_H-M   'P 1'
#
loop_
_entity.id
_entity.type
_entity.pdbx_description
1 polymer ?
#
loop_
_entity_poly.entity_id
_entity_poly.type
_entity_poly.pdbx_seq_one_letter_code
_entity_poly.pdbx_strand_id
1 'polypeptide(L)'
;MHNGYIVIKNAVSREQAEKTADFIWEFEEKDKNDPSTWYSEARAEIEMKELAGTGMVEVYNNQALWNNRQNQRIYDAFVDIWGTEKLWVTIDRANLNFPIRPGFGYKGFIHWDYDPETRPQNVQGVLALCDQTDENMGGFQCIPELYRTYDTWKLTQPEDRDHFQPDISGLEEHVVKVKLNAGDLLIFNSTQPHGIRPNLSEDKVRIAQYISMMPAEEDNEELRKWRINSWDKRIAPSGYAFPGDPRNFEQEKYPRAELNELGKKLLGLEPW
;
A
#
# COMPACT_ATOMS: atom_id res chain seq x y z
N MET A 1 -9.11 8.44 -15.17
CA MET A 1 -7.84 7.69 -15.40
C MET A 1 -8.03 6.74 -16.58
N HIS A 2 -7.53 7.08 -17.77
CA HIS A 2 -7.73 6.26 -18.99
C HIS A 2 -7.10 4.85 -18.88
N ASN A 3 -5.94 4.77 -18.24
CA ASN A 3 -5.19 3.51 -18.04
C ASN A 3 -5.47 2.83 -16.69
N GLY A 4 -6.49 3.28 -15.96
CA GLY A 4 -6.81 2.76 -14.63
C GLY A 4 -5.87 3.21 -13.52
N TYR A 5 -4.79 3.95 -13.83
CA TYR A 5 -3.86 4.51 -12.84
C TYR A 5 -3.30 5.86 -13.26
N ILE A 6 -2.74 6.58 -12.31
CA ILE A 6 -1.94 7.81 -12.50
C ILE A 6 -0.73 7.78 -11.56
N VAL A 7 0.29 8.56 -11.90
CA VAL A 7 1.47 8.77 -11.04
C VAL A 7 1.63 10.25 -10.75
N ILE A 8 1.55 10.62 -9.49
CA ILE A 8 1.82 11.97 -8.99
C ILE A 8 3.31 12.04 -8.66
N LYS A 9 4.05 12.75 -9.49
CA LYS A 9 5.50 12.89 -9.30
C LYS A 9 5.81 13.78 -8.10
N ASN A 10 6.79 13.35 -7.28
CA ASN A 10 7.22 14.08 -6.09
C ASN A 10 6.03 14.46 -5.18
N ALA A 11 5.15 13.51 -4.91
CA ALA A 11 4.03 13.70 -3.98
C ALA A 11 4.51 14.03 -2.58
N VAL A 12 5.65 13.48 -2.18
CA VAL A 12 6.49 13.94 -1.06
C VAL A 12 7.91 14.18 -1.55
N SER A 13 8.72 14.90 -0.78
CA SER A 13 10.14 15.03 -1.11
C SER A 13 10.86 13.68 -0.98
N ARG A 14 11.94 13.51 -1.73
CA ARG A 14 12.81 12.34 -1.60
C ARG A 14 13.29 12.17 -0.14
N GLU A 15 13.69 13.25 0.49
CA GLU A 15 14.12 13.25 1.90
C GLU A 15 13.02 12.70 2.83
N GLN A 16 11.77 13.09 2.62
CA GLN A 16 10.65 12.59 3.41
C GLN A 16 10.40 11.09 3.15
N ALA A 17 10.49 10.65 1.91
CA ALA A 17 10.37 9.23 1.56
C ALA A 17 11.49 8.40 2.20
N GLU A 18 12.73 8.87 2.12
CA GLU A 18 13.90 8.20 2.72
C GLU A 18 13.81 8.13 4.24
N LYS A 19 13.38 9.20 4.92
CA LYS A 19 13.12 9.17 6.37
C LYS A 19 12.08 8.12 6.77
N THR A 20 11.03 7.98 5.97
CA THR A 20 10.02 6.94 6.22
C THR A 20 10.59 5.54 5.95
N ALA A 21 11.41 5.38 4.92
CA ALA A 21 12.09 4.12 4.64
C ALA A 21 13.05 3.73 5.78
N ASP A 22 13.85 4.68 6.27
CA ASP A 22 14.78 4.45 7.40
C ASP A 22 14.02 4.02 8.66
N PHE A 23 12.88 4.65 8.94
CA PHE A 23 11.99 4.21 10.02
C PHE A 23 11.50 2.76 9.84
N ILE A 24 11.13 2.35 8.61
CA ILE A 24 10.66 0.98 8.36
C ILE A 24 11.77 -0.04 8.61
N TRP A 25 13.01 0.26 8.21
CA TRP A 25 14.18 -0.56 8.51
C TRP A 25 14.41 -0.71 10.02
N GLU A 26 14.34 0.41 10.77
CA GLU A 26 14.46 0.43 12.23
C GLU A 26 13.34 -0.40 12.88
N PHE A 27 12.08 -0.19 12.46
CA PHE A 27 10.91 -0.89 13.00
C PHE A 27 11.02 -2.41 12.83
N GLU A 28 11.54 -2.85 11.68
CA GLU A 28 11.77 -4.28 11.40
C GLU A 28 13.09 -4.80 11.99
N GLU A 29 13.86 -3.95 12.71
CA GLU A 29 15.15 -4.31 13.33
C GLU A 29 16.12 -4.96 12.33
N LYS A 30 16.15 -4.42 11.10
CA LYS A 30 17.00 -4.88 10.01
C LYS A 30 17.91 -3.76 9.53
N ASP A 31 19.13 -4.12 9.13
CA ASP A 31 20.09 -3.16 8.57
C ASP A 31 20.02 -3.16 7.05
N LYS A 32 19.71 -1.98 6.47
CA LYS A 32 19.65 -1.79 5.02
C LYS A 32 20.97 -2.08 4.31
N ASN A 33 22.10 -2.00 5.02
CA ASN A 33 23.44 -2.21 4.48
C ASN A 33 23.99 -3.62 4.77
N ASP A 34 23.26 -4.44 5.55
CA ASP A 34 23.67 -5.82 5.87
C ASP A 34 22.58 -6.82 5.46
N PRO A 35 22.67 -7.40 4.23
CA PRO A 35 21.73 -8.39 3.75
C PRO A 35 21.60 -9.64 4.64
N SER A 36 22.55 -9.90 5.52
CA SER A 36 22.46 -11.04 6.44
C SER A 36 21.32 -10.86 7.47
N THR A 37 20.92 -9.60 7.75
CA THR A 37 19.83 -9.28 8.67
C THR A 37 18.45 -9.41 8.02
N TRP A 38 18.35 -9.39 6.69
CA TRP A 38 17.07 -9.30 5.98
C TRP A 38 16.21 -10.54 6.15
N TYR A 39 16.84 -11.70 6.21
CA TYR A 39 16.18 -13.02 6.30
C TYR A 39 16.38 -13.66 7.67
N SER A 40 16.86 -12.91 8.66
CA SER A 40 17.16 -13.46 9.97
C SER A 40 15.92 -14.03 10.65
N GLU A 41 16.06 -15.25 11.18
CA GLU A 41 15.05 -15.92 11.98
C GLU A 41 14.96 -15.38 13.42
N ALA A 42 15.61 -14.22 13.73
CA ALA A 42 15.66 -13.65 15.06
C ALA A 42 14.29 -13.45 15.72
N ARG A 43 13.24 -13.78 15.00
CA ARG A 43 11.83 -13.71 15.40
C ARG A 43 11.05 -14.98 15.08
N ALA A 44 11.70 -16.10 14.91
CA ALA A 44 11.02 -17.39 14.67
C ALA A 44 9.98 -17.72 15.74
N GLU A 45 10.16 -17.19 16.96
CA GLU A 45 9.19 -17.29 18.06
C GLU A 45 7.98 -16.36 17.88
N ILE A 46 8.10 -15.34 17.05
CA ILE A 46 7.07 -14.38 16.73
C ILE A 46 6.80 -14.52 15.24
N GLU A 47 5.79 -15.28 14.87
CA GLU A 47 5.47 -15.57 13.47
C GLU A 47 5.21 -14.32 12.64
N MET A 48 6.26 -13.69 12.10
CA MET A 48 6.19 -12.54 11.17
C MET A 48 5.87 -13.01 9.75
N LYS A 49 4.81 -13.78 9.61
CA LYS A 49 4.40 -14.43 8.35
C LYS A 49 4.16 -13.42 7.23
N GLU A 50 3.58 -12.27 7.57
CA GLU A 50 3.24 -11.25 6.58
C GLU A 50 4.49 -10.62 5.97
N LEU A 51 5.50 -10.31 6.79
CA LEU A 51 6.77 -9.80 6.26
C LEU A 51 7.45 -10.84 5.36
N ALA A 52 7.53 -12.07 5.81
CA ALA A 52 8.20 -13.14 5.07
C ALA A 52 7.47 -13.50 3.77
N GLY A 53 6.14 -13.58 3.80
CA GLY A 53 5.31 -14.01 2.68
C GLY A 53 5.00 -12.91 1.67
N THR A 54 4.66 -11.72 2.15
CA THR A 54 4.14 -10.61 1.32
C THR A 54 4.96 -9.33 1.40
N GLY A 55 5.92 -9.26 2.33
CA GLY A 55 6.68 -8.05 2.62
C GLY A 55 5.88 -7.00 3.41
N MET A 56 4.72 -7.34 3.95
CA MET A 56 3.92 -6.39 4.72
C MET A 56 4.52 -6.12 6.09
N VAL A 57 4.64 -4.84 6.42
CA VAL A 57 5.17 -4.34 7.70
C VAL A 57 3.98 -3.88 8.55
N GLU A 58 3.76 -4.55 9.66
CA GLU A 58 2.57 -4.36 10.51
C GLU A 58 2.67 -3.11 11.40
N VAL A 59 2.93 -1.95 10.79
CA VAL A 59 2.94 -0.63 11.40
C VAL A 59 1.88 0.25 10.77
N TYR A 60 1.08 0.94 11.58
CA TYR A 60 -0.14 1.60 11.12
C TYR A 60 -0.21 3.08 11.43
N ASN A 61 0.17 3.49 12.63
CA ASN A 61 -0.11 4.83 13.15
C ASN A 61 1.15 5.62 13.57
N ASN A 62 2.35 5.16 13.17
CA ASN A 62 3.57 5.87 13.48
C ASN A 62 3.65 7.25 12.82
N GLN A 63 4.37 8.18 13.45
CA GLN A 63 4.56 9.55 12.96
C GLN A 63 5.11 9.60 11.52
N ALA A 64 6.05 8.72 11.18
CA ALA A 64 6.64 8.68 9.84
C ALA A 64 5.57 8.42 8.76
N LEU A 65 4.62 7.52 9.04
CA LEU A 65 3.51 7.23 8.13
C LEU A 65 2.48 8.36 8.09
N TRP A 66 2.17 8.96 9.25
CA TRP A 66 1.23 10.07 9.32
C TRP A 66 1.75 11.35 8.66
N ASN A 67 3.06 11.61 8.69
CA ASN A 67 3.66 12.73 7.97
C ASN A 67 3.38 12.66 6.46
N ASN A 68 3.31 11.46 5.89
CA ASN A 68 2.94 11.27 4.50
C ASN A 68 1.42 11.39 4.29
N ARG A 69 0.61 10.76 5.15
CA ARG A 69 -0.87 10.81 5.04
C ARG A 69 -1.44 12.22 5.11
N GLN A 70 -0.85 13.07 5.94
CA GLN A 70 -1.28 14.46 6.12
C GLN A 70 -0.50 15.46 5.24
N ASN A 71 0.17 14.96 4.20
CA ASN A 71 0.86 15.80 3.23
C ASN A 71 -0.15 16.44 2.28
N GLN A 72 -0.08 17.78 2.12
CA GLN A 72 -1.02 18.53 1.31
C GLN A 72 -1.08 18.05 -0.15
N ARG A 73 0.07 17.79 -0.78
CA ARG A 73 0.10 17.38 -2.18
C ARG A 73 -0.49 15.99 -2.41
N ILE A 74 -0.33 15.08 -1.44
CA ILE A 74 -1.02 13.77 -1.48
C ILE A 74 -2.53 13.97 -1.38
N TYR A 75 -2.98 14.77 -0.42
CA TYR A 75 -4.40 15.09 -0.24
C TYR A 75 -5.00 15.72 -1.49
N ASP A 76 -4.36 16.76 -2.07
CA ASP A 76 -4.84 17.46 -3.26
C ASP A 76 -5.04 16.49 -4.44
N ALA A 77 -4.16 15.51 -4.62
CA ALA A 77 -4.29 14.50 -5.67
C ALA A 77 -5.58 13.64 -5.51
N PHE A 78 -5.97 13.33 -4.28
CA PHE A 78 -7.22 12.60 -4.04
C PHE A 78 -8.44 13.53 -4.12
N VAL A 79 -8.33 14.81 -3.73
CA VAL A 79 -9.37 15.82 -3.96
C VAL A 79 -9.70 15.94 -5.44
N ASP A 80 -8.68 16.02 -6.29
CA ASP A 80 -8.86 16.07 -7.76
C ASP A 80 -9.55 14.82 -8.32
N ILE A 81 -9.28 13.65 -7.74
CA ILE A 81 -9.91 12.38 -8.16
C ILE A 81 -11.37 12.32 -7.75
N TRP A 82 -11.68 12.70 -6.52
CA TRP A 82 -13.01 12.58 -5.95
C TRP A 82 -13.92 13.78 -6.20
N GLY A 83 -13.34 14.95 -6.52
CA GLY A 83 -14.07 16.19 -6.67
C GLY A 83 -14.67 16.72 -5.36
N THR A 84 -14.11 16.33 -4.23
CA THR A 84 -14.51 16.78 -2.89
C THR A 84 -13.31 16.94 -1.98
N GLU A 85 -13.35 17.96 -1.14
CA GLU A 85 -12.35 18.20 -0.09
C GLU A 85 -12.57 17.32 1.14
N LYS A 86 -13.79 16.79 1.33
CA LYS A 86 -14.14 15.98 2.49
C LYS A 86 -13.68 14.54 2.30
N LEU A 87 -12.47 14.25 2.74
CA LEU A 87 -11.86 12.92 2.59
C LEU A 87 -11.42 12.35 3.94
N TRP A 88 -11.46 11.04 4.06
CA TRP A 88 -10.77 10.27 5.10
C TRP A 88 -9.65 9.44 4.49
N VAL A 89 -8.48 9.42 5.16
CA VAL A 89 -7.34 8.62 4.74
C VAL A 89 -7.42 7.20 5.33
N THR A 90 -7.01 6.20 4.57
CA THR A 90 -6.92 4.82 5.08
C THR A 90 -5.81 4.71 6.14
N ILE A 91 -6.07 3.88 7.15
CA ILE A 91 -5.04 3.44 8.10
C ILE A 91 -4.53 2.11 7.58
N ASP A 92 -3.47 2.14 6.79
CA ASP A 92 -2.87 0.98 6.14
C ASP A 92 -1.35 0.94 6.44
N ARG A 93 -0.69 -0.07 5.93
CA ARG A 93 0.67 -0.50 6.27
C ARG A 93 1.74 0.07 5.34
N ALA A 94 2.95 -0.31 5.65
CA ALA A 94 4.08 -0.24 4.75
C ALA A 94 4.40 -1.62 4.14
N ASN A 95 5.34 -1.62 3.20
CA ASN A 95 5.85 -2.84 2.57
C ASN A 95 7.38 -2.75 2.48
N LEU A 96 8.03 -3.82 2.86
CA LEU A 96 9.48 -4.04 2.80
C LEU A 96 9.71 -5.37 2.08
N ASN A 97 9.94 -5.30 0.76
CA ASN A 97 9.98 -6.47 -0.10
C ASN A 97 11.41 -6.79 -0.51
N PHE A 98 11.97 -7.81 0.14
CA PHE A 98 13.31 -8.32 -0.11
C PHE A 98 13.39 -9.16 -1.39
N PRO A 99 14.60 -9.38 -1.96
CA PRO A 99 14.81 -10.38 -3.01
C PRO A 99 14.26 -11.75 -2.60
N ILE A 100 13.62 -12.44 -3.56
CA ILE A 100 13.05 -13.76 -3.31
C ILE A 100 14.15 -14.77 -3.01
N ARG A 101 13.91 -15.61 -1.98
CA ARG A 101 14.72 -16.77 -1.64
C ARG A 101 13.82 -17.96 -1.29
N PRO A 102 14.31 -19.20 -1.30
CA PRO A 102 13.53 -20.35 -0.87
C PRO A 102 12.90 -20.12 0.51
N GLY A 103 11.57 -20.23 0.59
CA GLY A 103 10.81 -20.01 1.82
C GLY A 103 10.56 -18.54 2.20
N PHE A 104 11.05 -17.59 1.39
CA PHE A 104 10.90 -16.16 1.68
C PHE A 104 10.63 -15.34 0.40
N GLY A 105 9.66 -14.46 0.48
CA GLY A 105 9.37 -13.48 -0.55
C GLY A 105 8.12 -13.74 -1.36
N TYR A 106 7.52 -12.66 -1.80
CA TYR A 106 6.27 -12.64 -2.57
C TYR A 106 6.53 -13.02 -4.04
N LYS A 107 5.82 -14.04 -4.51
CA LYS A 107 6.02 -14.55 -5.88
C LYS A 107 5.34 -13.71 -6.96
N GLY A 108 4.47 -12.78 -6.56
CA GLY A 108 3.72 -11.94 -7.47
C GLY A 108 2.58 -12.66 -8.19
N PHE A 109 1.48 -11.98 -8.36
CA PHE A 109 0.38 -12.37 -9.25
C PHE A 109 -0.45 -11.13 -9.59
N ILE A 110 -1.26 -11.20 -10.65
CA ILE A 110 -2.23 -10.17 -10.98
C ILE A 110 -3.57 -10.55 -10.37
N HIS A 111 -4.23 -9.58 -9.72
CA HIS A 111 -5.49 -9.79 -9.03
C HIS A 111 -6.32 -8.50 -9.00
N TRP A 112 -7.53 -8.61 -8.50
CA TRP A 112 -8.37 -7.52 -8.03
C TRP A 112 -8.60 -7.68 -6.54
N ASP A 113 -8.58 -6.58 -5.78
CA ASP A 113 -8.95 -6.59 -4.37
C ASP A 113 -10.48 -6.62 -4.17
N TYR A 114 -11.23 -6.28 -5.22
CA TYR A 114 -12.69 -6.30 -5.25
C TYR A 114 -13.17 -7.01 -6.50
N ASP A 115 -14.30 -7.68 -6.42
CA ASP A 115 -14.94 -8.23 -7.62
C ASP A 115 -15.25 -7.09 -8.60
N PRO A 116 -14.62 -7.07 -9.78
CA PRO A 116 -14.83 -6.02 -10.77
C PRO A 116 -16.25 -5.94 -11.31
N GLU A 117 -17.06 -7.00 -11.17
CA GLU A 117 -18.48 -6.98 -11.51
C GLU A 117 -19.27 -6.00 -10.63
N THR A 118 -18.87 -5.83 -9.38
CA THR A 118 -19.50 -4.88 -8.45
C THR A 118 -19.16 -3.43 -8.77
N ARG A 119 -18.11 -3.18 -9.58
CA ARG A 119 -17.62 -1.85 -9.98
C ARG A 119 -17.48 -0.88 -8.81
N PRO A 120 -16.71 -1.23 -7.79
CA PRO A 120 -16.56 -0.36 -6.63
C PRO A 120 -15.95 0.99 -7.05
N GLN A 121 -16.52 2.07 -6.54
CA GLN A 121 -16.00 3.42 -6.74
C GLN A 121 -14.89 3.71 -5.74
N ASN A 122 -13.79 2.98 -5.84
CA ASN A 122 -12.65 3.08 -4.94
C ASN A 122 -11.36 3.32 -5.72
N VAL A 123 -10.40 3.94 -5.04
CA VAL A 123 -9.03 4.09 -5.51
C VAL A 123 -8.06 3.66 -4.42
N GLN A 124 -6.91 3.19 -4.84
CA GLN A 124 -5.85 2.79 -3.93
C GLN A 124 -4.56 3.53 -4.29
N GLY A 125 -3.72 3.77 -3.30
CA GLY A 125 -2.50 4.51 -3.50
C GLY A 125 -1.27 3.82 -2.91
N VAL A 126 -0.16 3.94 -3.62
CA VAL A 126 1.16 3.40 -3.26
C VAL A 126 2.19 4.51 -3.34
N LEU A 127 2.67 4.96 -2.20
CA LEU A 127 3.77 5.91 -2.11
C LEU A 127 5.10 5.14 -2.17
N ALA A 128 5.92 5.41 -3.18
CA ALA A 128 7.25 4.83 -3.29
C ALA A 128 8.20 5.49 -2.28
N LEU A 129 8.82 4.70 -1.41
CA LEU A 129 9.78 5.17 -0.41
C LEU A 129 11.24 4.97 -0.84
N CYS A 130 11.45 4.27 -1.94
CA CYS A 130 12.73 4.12 -2.65
C CYS A 130 12.52 4.19 -4.15
N ASP A 131 13.59 4.29 -4.93
CA ASP A 131 13.50 4.21 -6.38
C ASP A 131 13.12 2.77 -6.80
N GLN A 132 12.03 2.64 -7.56
CA GLN A 132 11.49 1.37 -8.08
C GLN A 132 11.57 1.40 -9.61
N THR A 133 12.77 1.67 -10.14
CA THR A 133 13.03 1.84 -11.58
C THR A 133 13.60 0.59 -12.23
N ASP A 134 14.17 -0.33 -11.44
CA ASP A 134 14.66 -1.62 -11.92
C ASP A 134 13.48 -2.61 -12.07
N GLU A 135 13.39 -3.24 -13.21
CA GLU A 135 12.30 -4.18 -13.50
C GLU A 135 12.35 -5.47 -12.67
N ASN A 136 13.51 -5.78 -12.09
CA ASN A 136 13.71 -6.99 -11.28
C ASN A 136 13.54 -6.75 -9.78
N MET A 137 13.44 -5.51 -9.29
CA MET A 137 13.39 -5.23 -7.85
C MET A 137 12.00 -5.25 -7.22
N GLY A 138 11.01 -5.83 -7.86
CA GLY A 138 9.63 -5.71 -7.43
C GLY A 138 8.97 -4.42 -7.94
N GLY A 139 7.88 -4.00 -7.28
CA GLY A 139 7.13 -2.80 -7.65
C GLY A 139 5.78 -3.09 -8.29
N PHE A 140 5.00 -2.06 -8.49
CA PHE A 140 3.65 -2.17 -9.03
C PHE A 140 3.65 -2.63 -10.49
N GLN A 141 2.74 -3.53 -10.81
CA GLN A 141 2.40 -3.93 -12.19
C GLN A 141 0.90 -3.98 -12.36
N CYS A 142 0.43 -3.79 -13.60
CA CYS A 142 -1.00 -3.82 -13.92
C CYS A 142 -1.22 -4.14 -15.39
N ILE A 143 -2.48 -4.41 -15.77
CA ILE A 143 -2.88 -4.63 -17.17
C ILE A 143 -3.91 -3.56 -17.56
N PRO A 144 -3.47 -2.37 -18.06
CA PRO A 144 -4.39 -1.30 -18.47
C PRO A 144 -5.33 -1.69 -19.59
N GLU A 145 -4.92 -2.61 -20.44
CA GLU A 145 -5.79 -3.11 -21.50
C GLU A 145 -6.98 -3.89 -20.92
N LEU A 146 -6.73 -4.80 -19.99
CA LEU A 146 -7.80 -5.55 -19.34
C LEU A 146 -8.72 -4.63 -18.53
N TYR A 147 -8.19 -3.58 -17.90
CA TYR A 147 -9.01 -2.56 -17.26
C TYR A 147 -10.00 -1.90 -18.24
N ARG A 148 -9.56 -1.57 -19.45
CA ARG A 148 -10.40 -0.92 -20.47
C ARG A 148 -11.37 -1.89 -21.15
N THR A 149 -10.98 -3.13 -21.29
CA THR A 149 -11.72 -4.14 -22.09
C THR A 149 -12.45 -5.17 -21.24
N TYR A 150 -12.51 -4.98 -19.93
CA TYR A 150 -13.06 -5.93 -18.97
C TYR A 150 -14.44 -6.49 -19.41
N ASP A 151 -15.36 -5.62 -19.84
CA ASP A 151 -16.69 -6.02 -20.24
C ASP A 151 -16.73 -6.97 -21.47
N THR A 152 -15.78 -6.82 -22.37
CA THR A 152 -15.63 -7.71 -23.54
C THR A 152 -14.86 -8.96 -23.16
N TRP A 153 -13.78 -8.80 -22.41
CA TRP A 153 -12.95 -9.92 -21.96
C TRP A 153 -13.75 -10.92 -21.13
N LYS A 154 -14.56 -10.48 -20.19
CA LYS A 154 -15.35 -11.36 -19.31
C LYS A 154 -16.29 -12.29 -20.07
N LEU A 155 -16.79 -11.88 -21.24
CA LEU A 155 -17.68 -12.70 -22.08
C LEU A 155 -16.97 -13.90 -22.71
N THR A 156 -15.66 -13.91 -22.72
CA THR A 156 -14.83 -15.00 -23.24
C THR A 156 -14.33 -15.94 -22.15
N GLN A 157 -14.63 -15.63 -20.88
CA GLN A 157 -14.15 -16.40 -19.75
C GLN A 157 -15.16 -17.46 -19.30
N PRO A 158 -14.71 -18.55 -18.66
CA PRO A 158 -15.60 -19.54 -18.05
C PRO A 158 -16.54 -18.89 -17.01
N GLU A 159 -17.74 -19.42 -16.84
CA GLU A 159 -18.71 -18.92 -15.86
C GLU A 159 -18.23 -19.09 -14.41
N ASP A 160 -17.43 -20.13 -14.15
CA ASP A 160 -16.84 -20.48 -12.84
C ASP A 160 -15.45 -19.89 -12.63
N ARG A 161 -15.05 -18.86 -13.41
CA ARG A 161 -13.77 -18.18 -13.21
C ARG A 161 -13.59 -17.62 -11.80
N ASP A 162 -12.37 -17.50 -11.37
CA ASP A 162 -12.06 -16.72 -10.18
C ASP A 162 -12.36 -15.23 -10.45
N HIS A 163 -13.21 -14.62 -9.63
CA HIS A 163 -13.59 -13.20 -9.74
C HIS A 163 -12.50 -12.25 -9.28
N PHE A 164 -11.54 -12.73 -8.48
CA PHE A 164 -10.46 -11.91 -7.92
C PHE A 164 -9.12 -12.13 -8.63
N GLN A 165 -8.96 -13.23 -9.35
CA GLN A 165 -7.71 -13.53 -10.04
C GLN A 165 -7.98 -13.85 -11.53
N PRO A 166 -7.68 -12.91 -12.46
CA PRO A 166 -7.86 -13.18 -13.87
C PRO A 166 -6.89 -14.23 -14.39
N ASP A 167 -7.33 -15.09 -15.30
CA ASP A 167 -6.41 -15.79 -16.17
C ASP A 167 -5.79 -14.77 -17.13
N ILE A 168 -4.48 -14.57 -17.01
CA ILE A 168 -3.71 -13.62 -17.83
C ILE A 168 -3.01 -14.29 -19.00
N SER A 169 -3.32 -15.57 -19.29
CA SER A 169 -2.74 -16.27 -20.43
C SER A 169 -3.05 -15.52 -21.74
N GLY A 170 -1.99 -15.15 -22.46
CA GLY A 170 -2.08 -14.31 -23.65
C GLY A 170 -2.19 -12.80 -23.40
N LEU A 171 -2.11 -12.37 -22.14
CA LEU A 171 -2.05 -10.95 -21.76
C LEU A 171 -0.71 -10.54 -21.14
N GLU A 172 0.26 -11.44 -21.11
CA GLU A 172 1.57 -11.22 -20.45
C GLU A 172 2.32 -10.02 -21.07
N GLU A 173 2.20 -9.84 -22.40
CA GLU A 173 2.83 -8.71 -23.10
C GLU A 173 2.16 -7.36 -22.79
N HIS A 174 0.93 -7.38 -22.26
CA HIS A 174 0.16 -6.19 -21.89
C HIS A 174 0.40 -5.78 -20.42
N VAL A 175 1.21 -6.54 -19.67
CA VAL A 175 1.59 -6.21 -18.30
C VAL A 175 2.52 -5.01 -18.30
N VAL A 176 2.05 -3.92 -17.73
CA VAL A 176 2.82 -2.68 -17.55
C VAL A 176 3.51 -2.69 -16.19
N LYS A 177 4.83 -2.62 -16.21
CA LYS A 177 5.67 -2.45 -15.00
C LYS A 177 5.85 -0.95 -14.75
N VAL A 178 5.16 -0.41 -13.75
CA VAL A 178 5.20 1.03 -13.46
C VAL A 178 6.48 1.37 -12.71
N LYS A 179 7.26 2.33 -13.26
CA LYS A 179 8.49 2.84 -12.63
C LYS A 179 8.17 4.05 -11.77
N LEU A 180 8.62 4.03 -10.51
CA LEU A 180 8.44 5.09 -9.54
C LEU A 180 9.79 5.51 -8.98
N ASN A 181 9.96 6.80 -8.73
CA ASN A 181 11.07 7.30 -7.92
C ASN A 181 10.61 7.47 -6.47
N ALA A 182 11.55 7.52 -5.54
CA ALA A 182 11.26 7.84 -4.14
C ALA A 182 10.49 9.17 -4.05
N GLY A 183 9.35 9.14 -3.37
CA GLY A 183 8.42 10.27 -3.24
C GLY A 183 7.30 10.31 -4.28
N ASP A 184 7.30 9.46 -5.30
CA ASP A 184 6.19 9.36 -6.26
C ASP A 184 5.01 8.60 -5.62
N LEU A 185 3.78 9.07 -5.84
CA LEU A 185 2.56 8.41 -5.46
C LEU A 185 1.85 7.84 -6.71
N LEU A 186 1.70 6.54 -6.76
CA LEU A 186 0.83 5.87 -7.72
C LEU A 186 -0.57 5.79 -7.12
N ILE A 187 -1.59 6.19 -7.88
CA ILE A 187 -3.00 5.98 -7.52
C ILE A 187 -3.67 5.18 -8.64
N PHE A 188 -4.40 4.13 -8.29
CA PHE A 188 -5.07 3.27 -9.25
C PHE A 188 -6.52 2.98 -8.85
N ASN A 189 -7.36 2.74 -9.84
CA ASN A 189 -8.76 2.38 -9.67
C ASN A 189 -8.86 0.93 -9.15
N SER A 190 -9.77 0.64 -8.25
CA SER A 190 -9.95 -0.70 -7.66
C SER A 190 -10.34 -1.78 -8.65
N THR A 191 -10.86 -1.40 -9.83
CA THR A 191 -11.12 -2.36 -10.93
C THR A 191 -9.90 -2.56 -11.85
N GLN A 192 -8.76 -1.92 -11.57
CA GLN A 192 -7.51 -2.17 -12.28
C GLN A 192 -6.94 -3.53 -11.88
N PRO A 193 -6.79 -4.50 -12.80
CA PRO A 193 -6.07 -5.73 -12.49
C PRO A 193 -4.60 -5.39 -12.25
N HIS A 194 -4.09 -5.74 -11.07
CA HIS A 194 -2.80 -5.28 -10.59
C HIS A 194 -2.11 -6.29 -9.68
N GLY A 195 -0.89 -5.98 -9.30
CA GLY A 195 -0.11 -6.75 -8.33
C GLY A 195 1.24 -6.13 -8.07
N ILE A 196 1.98 -6.74 -7.17
CA ILE A 196 3.39 -6.43 -6.95
C ILE A 196 4.23 -7.45 -7.71
N ARG A 197 5.20 -7.00 -8.49
CA ARG A 197 6.17 -7.90 -9.14
C ARG A 197 7.00 -8.64 -8.10
N PRO A 198 7.41 -9.88 -8.38
CA PRO A 198 8.43 -10.54 -7.56
C PRO A 198 9.74 -9.72 -7.56
N ASN A 199 10.41 -9.68 -6.43
CA ASN A 199 11.73 -9.08 -6.35
C ASN A 199 12.80 -10.12 -6.71
N LEU A 200 13.25 -10.09 -7.96
CA LEU A 200 14.26 -10.99 -8.54
C LEU A 200 15.66 -10.36 -8.55
N SER A 201 15.83 -9.19 -7.93
CA SER A 201 17.14 -8.55 -7.81
C SER A 201 18.04 -9.31 -6.82
N GLU A 202 19.33 -9.03 -6.84
CA GLU A 202 20.29 -9.64 -5.93
C GLU A 202 20.30 -8.94 -4.57
N ASP A 203 20.17 -7.61 -4.57
CA ASP A 203 20.47 -6.74 -3.42
C ASP A 203 19.53 -5.52 -3.26
N LYS A 204 18.53 -5.34 -4.15
CA LYS A 204 17.65 -4.19 -4.09
C LYS A 204 16.38 -4.52 -3.33
N VAL A 205 15.99 -3.65 -2.41
CA VAL A 205 14.78 -3.82 -1.60
C VAL A 205 13.75 -2.79 -2.02
N ARG A 206 12.54 -3.24 -2.34
CA ARG A 206 11.41 -2.36 -2.59
C ARG A 206 10.79 -1.94 -1.27
N ILE A 207 10.58 -0.63 -1.10
CA ILE A 207 9.91 -0.07 0.07
C ILE A 207 8.78 0.85 -0.38
N ALA A 208 7.60 0.70 0.21
CA ALA A 208 6.44 1.52 -0.09
C ALA A 208 5.54 1.71 1.14
N GLN A 209 4.71 2.75 1.11
CA GLN A 209 3.61 2.94 2.04
C GLN A 209 2.29 2.93 1.26
N TYR A 210 1.27 2.27 1.78
CA TYR A 210 -0.08 2.31 1.20
C TYR A 210 -0.86 3.49 1.78
N ILE A 211 -1.36 4.36 0.89
CA ILE A 211 -2.12 5.56 1.26
C ILE A 211 -3.28 5.71 0.28
N SER A 212 -4.49 5.54 0.74
CA SER A 212 -5.69 5.80 -0.03
C SER A 212 -6.56 6.81 0.70
N MET A 213 -7.35 7.57 -0.04
CA MET A 213 -8.34 8.47 0.54
C MET A 213 -9.68 8.25 -0.14
N MET A 214 -10.74 8.29 0.64
CA MET A 214 -12.12 8.11 0.21
C MET A 214 -12.97 9.27 0.72
N PRO A 215 -14.11 9.58 0.09
CA PRO A 215 -15.07 10.53 0.64
C PRO A 215 -15.38 10.21 2.10
N ALA A 216 -15.36 11.24 2.94
CA ALA A 216 -15.59 11.10 4.38
C ALA A 216 -17.05 10.72 4.66
N GLU A 217 -17.24 9.68 5.47
CA GLU A 217 -18.54 9.25 5.94
C GLU A 217 -18.84 9.90 7.30
N GLU A 218 -18.99 11.24 7.33
CA GLU A 218 -19.09 11.99 8.58
C GLU A 218 -20.27 11.57 9.48
N ASP A 219 -21.33 11.02 8.90
CA ASP A 219 -22.50 10.50 9.61
C ASP A 219 -22.27 9.07 10.16
N ASN A 220 -21.19 8.40 9.76
CA ASN A 220 -20.83 7.07 10.24
C ASN A 220 -20.00 7.16 11.53
N GLU A 221 -20.69 7.39 12.64
CA GLU A 221 -20.03 7.54 13.95
C GLU A 221 -19.24 6.31 14.40
N GLU A 222 -19.68 5.11 14.03
CA GLU A 222 -19.00 3.88 14.41
C GLU A 222 -17.64 3.79 13.70
N LEU A 223 -17.62 4.01 12.39
CA LEU A 223 -16.37 4.04 11.60
C LEU A 223 -15.46 5.13 12.12
N ARG A 224 -15.98 6.34 12.39
CA ARG A 224 -15.19 7.46 12.92
C ARG A 224 -14.54 7.12 14.27
N LYS A 225 -15.31 6.59 15.22
CA LYS A 225 -14.81 6.18 16.54
C LYS A 225 -13.71 5.12 16.41
N TRP A 226 -13.93 4.14 15.53
CA TRP A 226 -12.96 3.10 15.27
C TRP A 226 -11.64 3.67 14.73
N ARG A 227 -11.68 4.59 13.75
CA ARG A 227 -10.50 5.24 13.16
C ARG A 227 -9.69 5.99 14.22
N ILE A 228 -10.39 6.81 15.02
CA ILE A 228 -9.77 7.56 16.13
C ILE A 228 -9.15 6.62 17.15
N ASN A 229 -9.84 5.54 17.52
CA ASN A 229 -9.32 4.55 18.46
C ASN A 229 -8.07 3.84 17.91
N SER A 230 -8.06 3.48 16.61
CA SER A 230 -6.88 2.88 15.96
C SER A 230 -5.66 3.80 16.09
N TRP A 231 -5.80 5.07 15.76
CA TRP A 231 -4.73 6.06 15.91
C TRP A 231 -4.34 6.30 17.37
N ASP A 232 -5.30 6.47 18.27
CA ASP A 232 -5.05 6.77 19.69
C ASP A 232 -4.32 5.61 20.38
N LYS A 233 -4.74 4.38 20.10
CA LYS A 233 -4.17 3.16 20.68
C LYS A 233 -3.01 2.58 19.88
N ARG A 234 -2.74 3.10 18.68
CA ARG A 234 -1.72 2.60 17.74
C ARG A 234 -1.93 1.11 17.43
N ILE A 235 -3.16 0.74 17.12
CA ILE A 235 -3.56 -0.64 16.82
C ILE A 235 -3.94 -0.80 15.35
N ALA A 236 -3.80 -2.02 14.86
CA ALA A 236 -4.19 -2.39 13.51
C ALA A 236 -5.68 -2.13 13.24
N PRO A 237 -6.06 -1.88 11.98
CA PRO A 237 -7.43 -2.02 11.54
C PRO A 237 -8.01 -3.38 11.90
N SER A 238 -9.33 -3.46 12.14
CA SER A 238 -10.01 -4.73 12.33
C SER A 238 -10.16 -5.47 10.99
N GLY A 239 -9.91 -6.76 10.97
CA GLY A 239 -10.07 -7.63 9.81
C GLY A 239 -8.90 -8.59 9.60
N TYR A 240 -9.14 -9.67 8.89
CA TYR A 240 -8.15 -10.74 8.67
C TYR A 240 -6.92 -10.27 7.87
N ALA A 241 -7.08 -9.22 7.07
CA ALA A 241 -5.99 -8.67 6.26
C ALA A 241 -4.98 -7.85 7.10
N PHE A 242 -5.29 -7.56 8.37
CA PHE A 242 -4.49 -6.71 9.24
C PHE A 242 -4.25 -7.42 10.58
N PRO A 243 -3.37 -8.44 10.62
CA PRO A 243 -3.15 -9.22 11.85
C PRO A 243 -2.54 -8.40 12.98
N GLY A 244 -1.92 -7.26 12.67
CA GLY A 244 -1.20 -6.44 13.63
C GLY A 244 0.22 -6.91 13.90
N ASP A 245 1.00 -6.08 14.57
CA ASP A 245 2.35 -6.44 14.99
C ASP A 245 2.30 -7.30 16.26
N PRO A 246 2.66 -8.58 16.20
CA PRO A 246 2.64 -9.46 17.38
C PRO A 246 3.61 -9.03 18.48
N ARG A 247 4.55 -8.11 18.18
CA ARG A 247 5.51 -7.55 19.13
C ARG A 247 4.96 -6.34 19.89
N ASN A 248 3.85 -5.75 19.42
CA ASN A 248 3.29 -4.49 19.91
C ASN A 248 4.28 -3.30 19.90
N PHE A 249 5.26 -3.30 19.00
CA PHE A 249 6.33 -2.28 18.97
C PHE A 249 5.78 -0.87 18.80
N GLU A 250 4.72 -0.72 17.99
CA GLU A 250 4.14 0.60 17.79
C GLU A 250 3.57 1.18 19.09
N GLN A 251 2.97 0.33 19.93
CA GLN A 251 2.43 0.72 21.24
C GLN A 251 3.51 0.91 22.29
N GLU A 252 4.54 0.07 22.28
CA GLU A 252 5.55 0.03 23.35
C GLU A 252 6.70 1.00 23.12
N LYS A 253 7.14 1.15 21.85
CA LYS A 253 8.37 1.89 21.55
C LYS A 253 8.13 3.33 21.05
N TYR A 254 6.94 3.63 20.51
CA TYR A 254 6.72 4.90 19.83
C TYR A 254 5.56 5.70 20.46
N PRO A 255 5.64 7.03 20.49
CA PRO A 255 4.52 7.87 20.93
C PRO A 255 3.40 7.86 19.86
N ARG A 256 2.22 8.30 20.29
CA ARG A 256 1.11 8.59 19.37
C ARG A 256 1.53 9.69 18.39
N ALA A 257 1.21 9.53 17.11
CA ALA A 257 1.51 10.52 16.08
C ALA A 257 0.80 11.84 16.34
N GLU A 258 1.50 12.94 16.12
CA GLU A 258 0.94 14.29 16.12
C GLU A 258 0.33 14.59 14.76
N LEU A 259 -0.86 15.15 14.77
CA LEU A 259 -1.60 15.49 13.57
C LEU A 259 -1.65 17.01 13.39
N ASN A 260 -1.38 17.46 12.17
CA ASN A 260 -1.68 18.83 11.77
C ASN A 260 -3.20 19.00 11.53
N GLU A 261 -3.66 20.20 11.21
CA GLU A 261 -5.08 20.49 10.99
C GLU A 261 -5.70 19.61 9.89
N LEU A 262 -4.97 19.36 8.81
CA LEU A 262 -5.40 18.44 7.75
C LEU A 262 -5.48 16.99 8.26
N GLY A 263 -4.46 16.54 8.98
CA GLY A 263 -4.40 15.18 9.53
C GLY A 263 -5.55 14.87 10.49
N LYS A 264 -5.99 15.85 11.30
CA LYS A 264 -7.13 15.70 12.19
C LYS A 264 -8.43 15.46 11.40
N LYS A 265 -8.66 16.22 10.32
CA LYS A 265 -9.80 16.04 9.42
C LYS A 265 -9.72 14.72 8.66
N LEU A 266 -8.55 14.39 8.11
CA LEU A 266 -8.31 13.12 7.40
C LEU A 266 -8.49 11.89 8.28
N LEU A 267 -8.24 11.99 9.58
CA LEU A 267 -8.55 10.94 10.55
C LEU A 267 -10.05 10.88 10.90
N GLY A 268 -10.76 11.99 10.86
CA GLY A 268 -12.11 12.17 11.38
C GLY A 268 -12.13 12.64 12.84
N LEU A 269 -11.01 13.14 13.37
CA LEU A 269 -10.91 13.72 14.71
C LEU A 269 -11.64 15.06 14.77
N GLU A 270 -11.54 15.84 13.71
CA GLU A 270 -12.26 17.09 13.49
C GLU A 270 -13.16 16.98 12.25
N PRO A 271 -14.32 17.62 12.22
CA PRO A 271 -15.20 17.61 11.04
C PRO A 271 -14.60 18.42 9.88
N TRP A 272 -15.08 18.15 8.70
CA TRP A 272 -14.76 18.93 7.50
C TRP A 272 -15.54 20.23 7.41
#